data_279434a542d3332de94ab843501658f0
#
_entry.id   279434a542d3332de94ab843501658f0
#
_cell.length_a   1.000
_cell.length_b   1.000
_cell.length_c   1.000
_cell.angle_alpha   90.00
_cell.angle_beta   90.00
_cell.angle_gamma   90.00
#
_symmetry.space_group_name_H-M   'P 1'
#
loop_
_entity.id
_entity.type
_entity.pdbx_description
1 polymer ?
#
loop_
_entity_poly.entity_id
_entity_poly.type
_entity_poly.pdbx_seq_one_letter_code
_entity_poly.pdbx_strand_id
1 'polypeptide(L)'
;VTIDELTVADEPSAWAALGFAVEGDTCVVGEVRIRLAGQGAGKGLIGWSLRGLDGTAGDSGADLDGLRTTRSEHALPEAVAAHPNGITALDHVVAISSDLDRTVAALQGAGLDLRRVREEPTPAGAPRQAFFRLGAEILEVVQAPPEAIERTGGDRLAFFWGLAFVAPDLEATVARLGEHASEIRDAVQPGRRIATLRRSAGLALPVALMTPVA
;
A
#
# COMPACT_ATOMS: atom_id res chain seq x y z
N VAL A 1 -9.48 -9.10 9.87
CA VAL A 1 -9.29 -7.68 9.53
C VAL A 1 -9.08 -7.55 8.03
N THR A 2 -9.75 -6.60 7.37
CA THR A 2 -9.59 -6.29 5.93
C THR A 2 -9.49 -4.79 5.72
N ILE A 3 -8.85 -4.37 4.62
CA ILE A 3 -8.79 -2.95 4.26
C ILE A 3 -10.17 -2.54 3.70
N ASP A 4 -10.72 -1.43 4.20
CA ASP A 4 -11.88 -0.78 3.60
C ASP A 4 -11.46 0.33 2.65
N GLU A 5 -10.69 1.29 3.18
CA GLU A 5 -10.28 2.47 2.43
C GLU A 5 -8.82 2.82 2.71
N LEU A 6 -8.13 3.28 1.68
CA LEU A 6 -6.84 3.96 1.74
C LEU A 6 -7.05 5.43 1.43
N THR A 7 -6.55 6.35 2.25
CA THR A 7 -6.60 7.79 1.98
C THR A 7 -5.27 8.26 1.43
N VAL A 8 -5.26 8.70 0.17
CA VAL A 8 -4.08 9.13 -0.56
C VAL A 8 -4.14 10.63 -0.85
N ALA A 9 -3.04 11.34 -0.62
CA ALA A 9 -2.92 12.77 -0.85
C ALA A 9 -2.56 13.10 -2.31
N ASP A 10 -3.29 12.52 -3.25
CA ASP A 10 -3.18 12.77 -4.69
C ASP A 10 -4.46 13.40 -5.23
N GLU A 11 -4.34 14.10 -6.36
CA GLU A 11 -5.48 14.61 -7.09
C GLU A 11 -6.17 13.48 -7.88
N PRO A 12 -7.52 13.43 -7.91
CA PRO A 12 -8.27 12.44 -8.69
C PRO A 12 -7.86 12.41 -10.17
N SER A 13 -7.56 13.57 -10.74
CA SER A 13 -7.14 13.70 -12.15
C SER A 13 -5.81 12.99 -12.45
N ALA A 14 -4.88 12.94 -11.48
CA ALA A 14 -3.60 12.25 -11.67
C ALA A 14 -3.79 10.73 -11.81
N TRP A 15 -4.69 10.14 -11.01
CA TRP A 15 -5.03 8.73 -11.08
C TRP A 15 -5.82 8.40 -12.36
N ALA A 16 -6.79 9.25 -12.73
CA ALA A 16 -7.56 9.10 -13.97
C ALA A 16 -6.65 9.16 -15.22
N ALA A 17 -5.65 10.04 -15.24
CA ALA A 17 -4.67 10.14 -16.32
C ALA A 17 -3.84 8.87 -16.50
N LEU A 18 -3.62 8.10 -15.44
CA LEU A 18 -2.94 6.80 -15.46
C LEU A 18 -3.91 5.64 -15.79
N GLY A 19 -5.15 5.93 -16.15
CA GLY A 19 -6.14 4.94 -16.56
C GLY A 19 -6.81 4.19 -15.40
N PHE A 20 -6.81 4.74 -14.20
CA PHE A 20 -7.71 4.27 -13.15
C PHE A 20 -9.13 4.80 -13.40
N ALA A 21 -10.15 3.98 -13.16
CA ALA A 21 -11.53 4.43 -13.11
C ALA A 21 -11.74 5.19 -11.79
N VAL A 22 -11.99 6.48 -11.88
CA VAL A 22 -12.17 7.38 -10.73
C VAL A 22 -13.57 8.00 -10.81
N GLU A 23 -14.33 7.89 -9.72
CA GLU A 23 -15.64 8.53 -9.55
C GLU A 23 -15.56 9.55 -8.41
N GLY A 24 -15.73 10.84 -8.75
CA GLY A 24 -15.52 11.91 -7.78
C GLY A 24 -14.08 11.94 -7.25
N ASP A 25 -13.91 11.65 -5.98
CA ASP A 25 -12.62 11.54 -5.30
C ASP A 25 -12.22 10.09 -4.96
N THR A 26 -12.94 9.11 -5.50
CA THR A 26 -12.77 7.70 -5.12
C THR A 26 -12.42 6.83 -6.33
N CYS A 27 -11.43 5.96 -6.13
CA CYS A 27 -11.07 4.87 -7.03
C CYS A 27 -11.24 3.56 -6.28
N VAL A 28 -12.00 2.60 -6.83
CA VAL A 28 -12.17 1.27 -6.20
C VAL A 28 -11.34 0.26 -6.95
N VAL A 29 -10.39 -0.39 -6.27
CA VAL A 29 -9.51 -1.41 -6.85
C VAL A 29 -9.71 -2.73 -6.11
N GLY A 30 -10.31 -3.72 -6.77
CA GLY A 30 -10.77 -4.93 -6.11
C GLY A 30 -11.84 -4.61 -5.06
N GLU A 31 -11.58 -4.96 -3.79
CA GLU A 31 -12.49 -4.71 -2.66
C GLU A 31 -12.09 -3.48 -1.82
N VAL A 32 -11.09 -2.71 -2.27
CA VAL A 32 -10.50 -1.57 -1.54
C VAL A 32 -10.88 -0.26 -2.20
N ARG A 33 -11.41 0.67 -1.40
CA ARG A 33 -11.60 2.07 -1.79
C ARG A 33 -10.28 2.83 -1.65
N ILE A 34 -9.94 3.64 -2.62
CA ILE A 34 -8.81 4.57 -2.56
C ILE A 34 -9.39 5.97 -2.67
N ARG A 35 -9.45 6.68 -1.55
CA ARG A 35 -9.92 8.06 -1.51
C ARG A 35 -8.77 9.00 -1.83
N LEU A 36 -8.95 9.82 -2.85
CA LEU A 36 -7.99 10.76 -3.40
C LEU A 36 -8.27 12.13 -2.80
N ALA A 37 -7.62 12.44 -1.69
CA ALA A 37 -7.93 13.58 -0.82
C ALA A 37 -7.30 14.90 -1.30
N GLY A 38 -6.57 14.89 -2.42
CA GLY A 38 -5.85 16.04 -2.95
C GLY A 38 -4.55 16.33 -2.23
N GLN A 39 -3.64 17.04 -2.91
CA GLN A 39 -2.29 17.34 -2.40
C GLN A 39 -2.29 18.20 -1.13
N GLY A 40 -3.35 18.95 -0.87
CA GLY A 40 -3.53 19.74 0.34
C GLY A 40 -3.72 18.92 1.62
N ALA A 41 -4.09 17.63 1.50
CA ALA A 41 -4.36 16.75 2.64
C ALA A 41 -3.09 16.17 3.30
N GLY A 42 -1.94 16.22 2.61
CA GLY A 42 -0.69 15.66 3.14
C GLY A 42 0.27 15.19 2.05
N LYS A 43 0.95 14.07 2.28
CA LYS A 43 1.87 13.45 1.31
C LYS A 43 1.69 11.93 1.29
N GLY A 44 1.53 11.38 0.09
CA GLY A 44 1.44 9.94 -0.13
C GLY A 44 0.20 9.31 0.49
N LEU A 45 0.34 8.12 1.05
CA LEU A 45 -0.72 7.44 1.79
C LEU A 45 -0.75 8.00 3.22
N ILE A 46 -1.84 8.67 3.60
CA ILE A 46 -1.95 9.42 4.85
C ILE A 46 -2.79 8.72 5.92
N GLY A 47 -3.43 7.62 5.59
CA GLY A 47 -4.22 6.83 6.52
C GLY A 47 -4.99 5.72 5.83
N TRP A 48 -5.56 4.84 6.63
CA TRP A 48 -6.45 3.79 6.17
C TRP A 48 -7.62 3.58 7.11
N SER A 49 -8.67 2.93 6.62
CA SER A 49 -9.73 2.36 7.44
C SER A 49 -9.79 0.84 7.28
N LEU A 50 -10.00 0.14 8.38
CA LEU A 50 -10.00 -1.31 8.45
C LEU A 50 -11.34 -1.83 8.99
N ARG A 51 -11.87 -2.90 8.36
CA ARG A 51 -13.01 -3.68 8.86
C ARG A 51 -12.53 -4.78 9.80
N GLY A 52 -13.31 -5.07 10.82
CA GLY A 52 -13.05 -6.19 11.75
C GLY A 52 -11.89 -5.97 12.70
N LEU A 53 -11.52 -4.71 12.99
CA LEU A 53 -10.62 -4.40 14.10
C LEU A 53 -11.28 -4.75 15.43
N ASP A 54 -10.53 -5.36 16.37
CA ASP A 54 -11.01 -5.63 17.72
C ASP A 54 -11.25 -4.34 18.52
N GLY A 55 -12.23 -4.36 19.43
CA GLY A 55 -12.82 -3.20 20.09
C GLY A 55 -11.94 -2.34 21.01
N THR A 56 -10.64 -2.57 21.07
CA THR A 56 -9.68 -1.78 21.86
C THR A 56 -9.08 -0.59 21.10
N ALA A 57 -9.19 -0.55 19.79
CA ALA A 57 -8.89 0.64 19.01
C ALA A 57 -10.13 1.55 19.08
N GLY A 58 -10.09 2.59 19.93
CA GLY A 58 -11.23 3.45 20.25
C GLY A 58 -11.93 4.06 19.03
N ASP A 59 -13.20 4.49 19.20
CA ASP A 59 -14.09 5.06 18.16
C ASP A 59 -13.54 6.29 17.42
N SER A 60 -12.43 6.84 17.86
CA SER A 60 -11.83 8.08 17.33
C SER A 60 -10.57 7.90 16.47
N GLY A 61 -10.29 6.67 16.02
CA GLY A 61 -9.06 6.38 15.28
C GLY A 61 -7.91 6.02 16.22
N ALA A 62 -7.22 4.94 15.90
CA ALA A 62 -5.99 4.52 16.58
C ALA A 62 -4.78 4.85 15.70
N ASP A 63 -3.73 5.32 16.33
CA ASP A 63 -2.42 5.40 15.70
C ASP A 63 -1.68 4.10 16.04
N LEU A 64 -1.54 3.21 15.07
CA LEU A 64 -0.83 1.95 15.23
C LEU A 64 0.65 2.16 14.94
N ASP A 65 1.40 2.65 15.92
CA ASP A 65 2.81 3.01 15.80
C ASP A 65 3.07 4.02 14.65
N GLY A 66 2.24 5.07 14.50
CA GLY A 66 2.33 6.06 13.43
C GLY A 66 1.48 5.77 12.20
N LEU A 67 0.94 4.56 12.06
CA LEU A 67 0.02 4.22 10.99
C LEU A 67 -1.39 4.66 11.37
N ARG A 68 -1.81 5.84 10.87
CA ARG A 68 -3.13 6.42 11.16
C ARG A 68 -4.23 5.47 10.69
N THR A 69 -4.96 4.90 11.63
CA THR A 69 -5.93 3.84 11.43
C THR A 69 -7.29 4.26 11.95
N THR A 70 -8.35 4.04 11.17
CA THR A 70 -9.74 4.19 11.60
C THR A 70 -10.47 2.86 11.44
N ARG A 71 -11.49 2.62 12.29
CA ARG A 71 -12.39 1.48 12.13
C ARG A 71 -13.40 1.80 11.04
N SER A 72 -13.73 0.78 10.24
CA SER A 72 -14.82 0.84 9.27
C SER A 72 -15.85 -0.23 9.55
N GLU A 73 -17.13 0.16 9.38
CA GLU A 73 -18.29 -0.72 9.37
C GLU A 73 -18.96 -0.75 7.97
N HIS A 74 -18.34 -0.11 6.98
CA HIS A 74 -18.88 -0.07 5.63
C HIS A 74 -18.90 -1.47 5.01
N ALA A 75 -19.95 -1.76 4.27
CA ALA A 75 -20.02 -2.94 3.41
C ALA A 75 -18.91 -2.90 2.34
N LEU A 76 -18.59 -4.05 1.78
CA LEU A 76 -17.71 -4.12 0.60
C LEU A 76 -18.24 -3.20 -0.50
N PRO A 77 -17.35 -2.56 -1.29
CA PRO A 77 -17.78 -1.77 -2.43
C PRO A 77 -18.51 -2.68 -3.45
N GLU A 78 -19.48 -2.10 -4.13
CA GLU A 78 -20.04 -2.76 -5.30
C GLU A 78 -18.97 -2.90 -6.40
N ALA A 79 -19.12 -3.93 -7.25
CA ALA A 79 -18.22 -4.12 -8.37
C ALA A 79 -18.26 -2.89 -9.29
N VAL A 80 -17.11 -2.31 -9.55
CA VAL A 80 -16.95 -1.15 -10.41
C VAL A 80 -16.51 -1.56 -11.82
N ALA A 81 -16.56 -0.59 -12.74
CA ALA A 81 -16.05 -0.77 -14.09
C ALA A 81 -14.54 -1.12 -14.05
N ALA A 82 -14.11 -1.97 -14.98
CA ALA A 82 -12.71 -2.32 -15.12
C ALA A 82 -11.86 -1.07 -15.37
N HIS A 83 -10.69 -1.03 -14.74
CA HIS A 83 -9.74 0.04 -14.96
C HIS A 83 -9.16 -0.02 -16.38
N PRO A 84 -9.20 1.07 -17.17
CA PRO A 84 -8.59 1.13 -18.50
C PRO A 84 -7.13 0.70 -18.53
N ASN A 85 -6.37 0.87 -17.45
CA ASN A 85 -4.97 0.45 -17.35
C ASN A 85 -4.78 -1.06 -17.10
N GLY A 86 -5.85 -1.83 -16.89
CA GLY A 86 -5.80 -3.28 -16.70
C GLY A 86 -5.46 -3.74 -15.27
N ILE A 87 -5.36 -2.84 -14.32
CA ILE A 87 -5.19 -3.18 -12.90
C ILE A 87 -6.50 -3.79 -12.37
N THR A 88 -6.40 -4.84 -11.53
CA THR A 88 -7.57 -5.58 -11.05
C THR A 88 -7.72 -5.65 -9.53
N ALA A 89 -6.62 -5.54 -8.79
CA ALA A 89 -6.65 -5.64 -7.33
C ALA A 89 -5.48 -4.87 -6.68
N LEU A 90 -5.62 -4.56 -5.40
CA LEU A 90 -4.51 -4.20 -4.53
C LEU A 90 -3.78 -5.48 -4.12
N ASP A 91 -2.47 -5.54 -4.30
CA ASP A 91 -1.63 -6.67 -3.87
C ASP A 91 -1.19 -6.47 -2.42
N HIS A 92 -0.55 -5.34 -2.14
CA HIS A 92 -0.11 -5.00 -0.79
C HIS A 92 0.07 -3.50 -0.56
N VAL A 93 0.00 -3.14 0.70
CA VAL A 93 0.40 -1.83 1.24
C VAL A 93 1.78 -1.98 1.87
N VAL A 94 2.67 -1.02 1.64
CA VAL A 94 4.00 -0.99 2.25
C VAL A 94 4.06 0.10 3.31
N ALA A 95 4.54 -0.26 4.50
CA ALA A 95 4.91 0.67 5.56
C ALA A 95 6.40 0.54 5.87
N ILE A 96 7.03 1.64 6.28
CA ILE A 96 8.42 1.67 6.76
C ILE A 96 8.41 1.88 8.26
N SER A 97 9.21 1.10 8.98
CA SER A 97 9.40 1.21 10.43
C SER A 97 10.89 1.36 10.77
N SER A 98 11.21 2.18 11.75
CA SER A 98 12.55 2.24 12.35
C SER A 98 12.76 1.13 13.40
N ASP A 99 11.66 0.65 14.01
CA ASP A 99 11.64 -0.45 14.98
C ASP A 99 10.53 -1.44 14.61
N LEU A 100 10.93 -2.50 13.90
CA LEU A 100 9.98 -3.50 13.39
C LEU A 100 9.23 -4.21 14.53
N ASP A 101 9.90 -4.51 15.64
CA ASP A 101 9.28 -5.27 16.74
C ASP A 101 8.20 -4.44 17.44
N ARG A 102 8.43 -3.15 17.63
CA ARG A 102 7.43 -2.19 18.14
C ARG A 102 6.22 -2.10 17.22
N THR A 103 6.45 -1.94 15.92
CA THR A 103 5.36 -1.85 14.94
C THR A 103 4.58 -3.16 14.87
N VAL A 104 5.26 -4.31 14.87
CA VAL A 104 4.62 -5.63 14.89
C VAL A 104 3.75 -5.81 16.14
N ALA A 105 4.26 -5.43 17.31
CA ALA A 105 3.49 -5.53 18.56
C ALA A 105 2.23 -4.64 18.52
N ALA A 106 2.32 -3.41 18.01
CA ALA A 106 1.18 -2.51 17.87
C ALA A 106 0.10 -3.08 16.93
N LEU A 107 0.51 -3.62 15.77
CA LEU A 107 -0.41 -4.19 14.79
C LEU A 107 -1.07 -5.48 15.30
N GLN A 108 -0.32 -6.38 15.96
CA GLN A 108 -0.87 -7.58 16.58
C GLN A 108 -1.82 -7.24 17.74
N GLY A 109 -1.49 -6.22 18.54
CA GLY A 109 -2.35 -5.72 19.61
C GLY A 109 -3.70 -5.17 19.12
N ALA A 110 -3.77 -4.75 17.88
CA ALA A 110 -5.00 -4.31 17.20
C ALA A 110 -5.72 -5.46 16.44
N GLY A 111 -5.24 -6.71 16.58
CA GLY A 111 -5.88 -7.88 15.98
C GLY A 111 -5.46 -8.19 14.55
N LEU A 112 -4.40 -7.58 14.00
CA LEU A 112 -3.91 -7.92 12.67
C LEU A 112 -3.15 -9.25 12.68
N ASP A 113 -3.37 -10.07 11.65
CA ASP A 113 -2.83 -11.43 11.51
C ASP A 113 -1.40 -11.42 10.95
N LEU A 114 -0.40 -11.51 11.82
CA LEU A 114 1.01 -11.66 11.44
C LEU A 114 1.24 -13.05 10.84
N ARG A 115 1.62 -13.11 9.58
CA ARG A 115 1.88 -14.36 8.84
C ARG A 115 3.34 -14.76 8.86
N ARG A 116 4.24 -13.80 8.79
CA ARG A 116 5.67 -14.08 8.66
C ARG A 116 6.50 -12.86 9.05
N VAL A 117 7.63 -13.11 9.69
CA VAL A 117 8.77 -12.19 9.75
C VAL A 117 9.90 -12.80 8.93
N ARG A 118 10.48 -12.01 8.04
CA ARG A 118 11.69 -12.36 7.30
C ARG A 118 12.87 -11.68 7.97
N GLU A 119 13.84 -12.48 8.37
CA GLU A 119 15.04 -12.02 9.08
C GLU A 119 16.26 -11.83 8.14
N GLU A 120 16.13 -12.25 6.88
CA GLU A 120 17.20 -12.07 5.90
C GLU A 120 17.07 -10.71 5.19
N PRO A 121 18.21 -10.01 4.97
CA PRO A 121 18.21 -8.77 4.23
C PRO A 121 17.62 -8.90 2.82
N THR A 122 16.88 -7.88 2.40
CA THR A 122 16.39 -7.80 1.03
C THR A 122 17.47 -7.30 0.08
N PRO A 123 17.35 -7.54 -1.24
CA PRO A 123 18.26 -6.93 -2.22
C PRO A 123 18.25 -5.40 -2.19
N ALA A 124 17.19 -4.77 -1.70
CA ALA A 124 17.06 -3.32 -1.52
C ALA A 124 17.66 -2.81 -0.21
N GLY A 125 18.28 -3.68 0.61
CA GLY A 125 18.97 -3.31 1.84
C GLY A 125 18.13 -3.26 3.10
N ALA A 126 16.83 -3.58 3.05
CA ALA A 126 16.02 -3.68 4.25
C ALA A 126 16.44 -4.91 5.07
N PRO A 127 16.83 -4.74 6.35
CA PRO A 127 17.36 -5.86 7.15
C PRO A 127 16.28 -6.91 7.48
N ARG A 128 15.04 -6.48 7.74
CA ARG A 128 13.92 -7.34 8.16
C ARG A 128 12.61 -6.86 7.55
N GLN A 129 11.65 -7.76 7.42
CA GLN A 129 10.29 -7.46 6.95
C GLN A 129 9.25 -8.27 7.71
N ALA A 130 8.10 -7.69 8.00
CA ALA A 130 6.94 -8.40 8.55
C ALA A 130 5.76 -8.33 7.58
N PHE A 131 5.01 -9.42 7.48
CA PHE A 131 3.89 -9.55 6.55
C PHE A 131 2.61 -9.89 7.32
N PHE A 132 1.61 -9.04 7.21
CA PHE A 132 0.30 -9.22 7.81
C PHE A 132 -0.74 -9.49 6.74
N ARG A 133 -1.65 -10.44 7.01
CA ARG A 133 -2.77 -10.73 6.11
C ARG A 133 -3.95 -9.82 6.43
N LEU A 134 -4.50 -9.18 5.40
CA LEU A 134 -5.66 -8.29 5.50
C LEU A 134 -6.72 -8.69 4.46
N GLY A 135 -7.29 -9.89 4.62
CA GLY A 135 -8.17 -10.46 3.60
C GLY A 135 -7.38 -11.01 2.42
N ALA A 136 -7.60 -10.47 1.24
CA ALA A 136 -6.82 -10.80 0.03
C ALA A 136 -5.49 -10.06 -0.01
N GLU A 137 -5.42 -8.88 0.59
CA GLU A 137 -4.28 -7.98 0.60
C GLU A 137 -3.26 -8.32 1.69
N ILE A 138 -2.07 -7.76 1.57
CA ILE A 138 -0.98 -7.86 2.55
C ILE A 138 -0.59 -6.45 3.01
N LEU A 139 -0.30 -6.29 4.30
CA LEU A 139 0.55 -5.21 4.76
C LEU A 139 1.98 -5.74 4.88
N GLU A 140 2.90 -5.14 4.15
CA GLU A 140 4.34 -5.35 4.27
C GLU A 140 4.93 -4.24 5.13
N VAL A 141 5.46 -4.57 6.30
CA VAL A 141 6.22 -3.64 7.14
C VAL A 141 7.70 -3.88 6.93
N VAL A 142 8.39 -2.90 6.41
CA VAL A 142 9.81 -2.95 6.06
C VAL A 142 10.60 -2.22 7.13
N GLN A 143 11.57 -2.88 7.75
CA GLN A 143 12.51 -2.20 8.64
C GLN A 143 13.46 -1.31 7.83
N ALA A 144 13.55 -0.05 8.21
CA ALA A 144 14.50 0.87 7.60
C ALA A 144 15.94 0.44 7.88
N PRO A 145 16.87 0.57 6.92
CA PRO A 145 18.29 0.34 7.18
C PRO A 145 18.82 1.29 8.26
N PRO A 146 19.81 0.87 9.09
CA PRO A 146 20.37 1.70 10.17
C PRO A 146 20.81 3.09 9.69
N GLU A 147 21.46 3.17 8.53
CA GLU A 147 21.95 4.44 7.97
C GLU A 147 20.77 5.38 7.58
N ALA A 148 19.60 4.83 7.24
CA ALA A 148 18.43 5.64 6.97
C ALA A 148 17.81 6.16 8.27
N ILE A 149 17.79 5.35 9.32
CA ILE A 149 17.33 5.73 10.66
C ILE A 149 18.19 6.87 11.20
N GLU A 150 19.52 6.74 11.15
CA GLU A 150 20.46 7.78 11.60
C GLU A 150 20.26 9.10 10.84
N ARG A 151 20.17 9.05 9.50
CA ARG A 151 19.96 10.25 8.66
C ARG A 151 18.66 10.99 8.96
N THR A 152 17.64 10.28 9.45
CA THR A 152 16.34 10.87 9.77
C THR A 152 16.20 11.30 11.23
N GLY A 153 17.27 11.27 12.00
CA GLY A 153 17.33 11.75 13.38
C GLY A 153 17.01 10.69 14.43
N GLY A 154 17.14 9.41 14.11
CA GLY A 154 16.97 8.30 15.04
C GLY A 154 15.63 7.60 14.93
N ASP A 155 15.16 7.01 16.04
CA ASP A 155 13.91 6.24 16.10
C ASP A 155 12.69 7.14 15.80
N ARG A 156 11.82 6.64 14.91
CA ARG A 156 10.58 7.31 14.48
C ARG A 156 9.44 6.29 14.43
N LEU A 157 8.23 6.78 14.55
CA LEU A 157 7.04 5.96 14.29
C LEU A 157 7.01 5.50 12.84
N ALA A 158 6.36 4.37 12.59
CA ALA A 158 6.15 3.85 11.25
C ALA A 158 5.31 4.82 10.40
N PHE A 159 5.44 4.71 9.09
CA PHE A 159 4.65 5.48 8.15
C PHE A 159 4.36 4.65 6.90
N PHE A 160 3.26 4.94 6.25
CA PHE A 160 2.94 4.35 4.96
C PHE A 160 3.90 4.85 3.88
N TRP A 161 4.38 3.94 3.05
CA TRP A 161 5.36 4.27 2.02
C TRP A 161 4.80 4.16 0.61
N GLY A 162 4.10 3.07 0.25
CA GLY A 162 3.66 2.85 -1.11
C GLY A 162 2.62 1.74 -1.25
N LEU A 163 2.20 1.53 -2.48
CA LEU A 163 1.20 0.53 -2.86
C LEU A 163 1.73 -0.37 -3.97
N ALA A 164 1.29 -1.62 -3.98
CA ALA A 164 1.47 -2.52 -5.11
C ALA A 164 0.11 -3.00 -5.61
N PHE A 165 -0.08 -2.99 -6.92
CA PHE A 165 -1.30 -3.44 -7.57
C PHE A 165 -1.06 -4.67 -8.43
N VAL A 166 -2.09 -5.49 -8.59
CA VAL A 166 -2.10 -6.64 -9.48
C VAL A 166 -2.48 -6.19 -10.89
N ALA A 167 -1.60 -6.49 -11.85
CA ALA A 167 -1.81 -6.33 -13.28
C ALA A 167 -1.67 -7.71 -13.95
N PRO A 168 -2.77 -8.42 -14.27
CA PRO A 168 -2.72 -9.76 -14.86
C PRO A 168 -1.95 -9.80 -16.17
N ASP A 169 -2.13 -8.78 -17.01
CA ASP A 169 -1.33 -8.53 -18.21
C ASP A 169 -0.40 -7.33 -17.97
N LEU A 170 0.73 -7.58 -17.30
CA LEU A 170 1.66 -6.54 -16.92
C LEU A 170 2.27 -5.84 -18.15
N GLU A 171 2.49 -6.57 -19.23
CA GLU A 171 3.01 -6.01 -20.49
C GLU A 171 2.03 -5.00 -21.10
N ALA A 172 0.76 -5.37 -21.21
CA ALA A 172 -0.26 -4.46 -21.73
C ALA A 172 -0.43 -3.24 -20.81
N THR A 173 -0.38 -3.43 -19.50
CA THR A 173 -0.47 -2.34 -18.52
C THR A 173 0.71 -1.37 -18.66
N VAL A 174 1.95 -1.89 -18.72
CA VAL A 174 3.15 -1.06 -18.90
C VAL A 174 3.15 -0.35 -20.25
N ALA A 175 2.72 -1.02 -21.32
CA ALA A 175 2.60 -0.40 -22.64
C ALA A 175 1.60 0.79 -22.64
N ARG A 176 0.49 0.69 -21.92
CA ARG A 176 -0.50 1.78 -21.78
C ARG A 176 0.04 2.95 -20.97
N LEU A 177 0.80 2.67 -19.90
CA LEU A 177 1.40 3.69 -19.05
C LEU A 177 2.61 4.38 -19.71
N GLY A 178 3.23 3.75 -20.71
CA GLY A 178 4.30 4.32 -21.51
C GLY A 178 5.48 4.80 -20.65
N GLU A 179 5.87 6.05 -20.81
CA GLU A 179 7.00 6.66 -20.09
C GLU A 179 6.81 6.75 -18.56
N HIS A 180 5.57 6.60 -18.08
CA HIS A 180 5.26 6.63 -16.64
C HIS A 180 5.60 5.33 -15.91
N ALA A 181 5.84 4.23 -16.64
CA ALA A 181 6.25 2.96 -16.06
C ALA A 181 7.74 2.66 -16.29
N SER A 182 8.33 1.90 -15.37
CA SER A 182 9.67 1.32 -15.55
C SER A 182 9.61 0.12 -16.49
N GLU A 183 10.78 -0.38 -16.89
CA GLU A 183 10.90 -1.71 -17.50
C GLU A 183 10.42 -2.80 -16.52
N ILE A 184 9.85 -3.86 -17.08
CA ILE A 184 9.44 -5.04 -16.34
C ILE A 184 10.69 -5.85 -15.96
N ARG A 185 10.73 -6.32 -14.72
CA ARG A 185 11.80 -7.17 -14.18
C ARG A 185 11.22 -8.28 -13.31
N ASP A 186 12.02 -9.25 -12.94
CA ASP A 186 11.64 -10.26 -11.96
C ASP A 186 11.43 -9.59 -10.58
N ALA A 187 10.38 -10.01 -9.88
CA ALA A 187 10.12 -9.61 -8.51
C ALA A 187 10.99 -10.43 -7.54
N VAL A 188 11.08 -9.97 -6.29
CA VAL A 188 11.73 -10.75 -5.21
C VAL A 188 10.99 -12.07 -4.96
N GLN A 189 9.67 -12.09 -5.17
CA GLN A 189 8.86 -13.30 -5.10
C GLN A 189 9.07 -14.13 -6.38
N PRO A 190 9.55 -15.40 -6.26
CA PRO A 190 9.77 -16.26 -7.42
C PRO A 190 8.51 -16.40 -8.29
N GLY A 191 8.69 -16.36 -9.61
CA GLY A 191 7.62 -16.51 -10.58
C GLY A 191 6.76 -15.27 -10.80
N ARG A 192 6.98 -14.18 -10.06
CA ARG A 192 6.30 -12.91 -10.28
C ARG A 192 7.21 -11.90 -10.99
N ARG A 193 6.58 -10.98 -11.72
CA ARG A 193 7.26 -9.86 -12.36
C ARG A 193 6.71 -8.55 -11.84
N ILE A 194 7.51 -7.50 -11.91
CA ILE A 194 7.22 -6.18 -11.35
C ILE A 194 7.66 -5.07 -12.30
N ALA A 195 6.85 -4.02 -12.38
CA ALA A 195 7.23 -2.70 -12.86
C ALA A 195 6.85 -1.66 -11.80
N THR A 196 7.44 -0.48 -11.84
CA THR A 196 7.13 0.61 -10.90
C THR A 196 6.73 1.86 -11.67
N LEU A 197 5.81 2.65 -11.11
CA LEU A 197 5.54 3.96 -11.65
C LEU A 197 6.72 4.90 -11.39
N ARG A 198 7.08 5.68 -12.40
CA ARG A 198 8.14 6.69 -12.31
C ARG A 198 7.57 7.98 -11.73
N ARG A 199 8.43 8.87 -11.32
CA ARG A 199 8.04 10.21 -10.83
C ARG A 199 7.23 11.01 -11.87
N SER A 200 7.44 10.76 -13.17
CA SER A 200 6.67 11.35 -14.26
C SER A 200 5.17 11.00 -14.22
N ALA A 201 4.77 9.96 -13.49
CA ALA A 201 3.37 9.63 -13.24
C ALA A 201 2.64 10.66 -12.36
N GLY A 202 3.38 11.52 -11.65
CA GLY A 202 2.81 12.61 -10.85
C GLY A 202 2.17 12.21 -9.53
N LEU A 203 2.32 10.94 -9.10
CA LEU A 203 1.79 10.47 -7.83
C LEU A 203 2.69 10.83 -6.65
N ALA A 204 2.10 11.12 -5.50
CA ALA A 204 2.80 11.48 -4.27
C ALA A 204 3.37 10.26 -3.51
N LEU A 205 3.07 9.03 -3.96
CA LEU A 205 3.56 7.80 -3.34
C LEU A 205 4.16 6.86 -4.39
N PRO A 206 5.14 6.01 -4.00
CA PRO A 206 5.61 4.92 -4.84
C PRO A 206 4.49 3.92 -5.15
N VAL A 207 4.38 3.51 -6.40
CA VAL A 207 3.45 2.48 -6.85
C VAL A 207 4.19 1.41 -7.64
N ALA A 208 3.96 0.16 -7.29
CA ALA A 208 4.40 -1.02 -8.03
C ALA A 208 3.22 -1.71 -8.73
N LEU A 209 3.50 -2.34 -9.85
CA LEU A 209 2.59 -3.16 -10.64
C LEU A 209 3.18 -4.56 -10.69
N MET A 210 2.40 -5.58 -10.34
CA MET A 210 2.89 -6.95 -10.23
C MET A 210 1.97 -7.92 -10.95
N THR A 211 2.56 -8.98 -11.53
CA THR A 211 1.76 -10.11 -11.99
C THR A 211 1.05 -10.78 -10.79
N PRO A 212 -0.10 -11.44 -10.97
CA PRO A 212 -0.75 -12.19 -9.89
C PRO A 212 0.17 -13.28 -9.32
N VAL A 213 -0.16 -13.75 -8.12
CA VAL A 213 0.44 -14.97 -7.57
C VAL A 213 -0.08 -16.14 -8.40
N ALA A 214 0.81 -17.03 -8.84
CA ALA A 214 0.46 -18.24 -9.58
C ALA A 214 -0.31 -19.24 -8.72
#